data_9a8381bc0cc0af84a9cc0b71566cf985
#
_entry.id   9a8381bc0cc0af84a9cc0b71566cf985
#
_cell.length_a   1.000
_cell.length_b   1.000
_cell.length_c   1.000
_cell.angle_alpha   90.00
_cell.angle_beta   90.00
_cell.angle_gamma   90.00
#
_symmetry.space_group_name_H-M   'P 1'
#
loop_
_entity.id
_entity.type
_entity.pdbx_description
1 polymer ?
#
loop_
_entity_poly.entity_id
_entity_poly.type
_entity_poly.pdbx_seq_one_letter_code
_entity_poly.pdbx_strand_id
1 'polypeptide(L)'
;MRPQLDDPAWLDAQYNNRARVADSATQLAKSAEASALARERSANKALDLHYGDGPNETVDVFASAAPNAPVLIYIHGGYWRALDKSDSSFVAPSFVADGAMVVIPNYALCPAVSVEDIALQMVKAVVWTWHHA
;
A
#
# COMPACT_ATOMS: atom_id res chain seq x y z
N MET A 1 -20.46 11.54 30.22
CA MET A 1 -21.32 11.38 29.01
C MET A 1 -20.72 10.23 28.21
N ARG A 2 -21.45 9.15 27.95
CA ARG A 2 -20.96 8.06 27.08
C ARG A 2 -20.83 8.62 25.66
N PRO A 3 -19.75 8.30 24.93
CA PRO A 3 -19.66 8.70 23.52
C PRO A 3 -20.88 8.16 22.75
N GLN A 4 -21.37 8.95 21.82
CA GLN A 4 -22.50 8.57 20.95
C GLN A 4 -22.01 7.56 19.89
N LEU A 5 -21.60 6.38 20.35
CA LEU A 5 -21.01 5.36 19.49
C LEU A 5 -21.96 4.83 18.40
N ASP A 6 -23.27 5.14 18.55
CA ASP A 6 -24.30 4.75 17.59
C ASP A 6 -24.68 5.92 16.64
N ASP A 7 -24.03 7.09 16.76
CA ASP A 7 -24.25 8.22 15.87
C ASP A 7 -23.20 8.24 14.74
N PRO A 8 -23.59 7.95 13.48
CA PRO A 8 -22.67 7.93 12.34
C PRO A 8 -21.98 9.27 12.10
N ALA A 9 -22.66 10.40 12.33
CA ALA A 9 -22.08 11.72 12.12
C ALA A 9 -21.00 12.02 13.17
N TRP A 10 -21.24 11.63 14.42
CA TRP A 10 -20.25 11.75 15.48
C TRP A 10 -19.03 10.84 15.20
N LEU A 11 -19.27 9.59 14.76
CA LEU A 11 -18.19 8.66 14.39
C LEU A 11 -17.35 9.21 13.23
N ASP A 12 -17.99 9.72 12.18
CA ASP A 12 -17.26 10.33 11.07
C ASP A 12 -16.39 11.49 11.54
N ALA A 13 -16.94 12.38 12.36
CA ALA A 13 -16.19 13.50 12.91
C ALA A 13 -14.98 13.07 13.77
N GLN A 14 -15.04 11.88 14.42
CA GLN A 14 -13.93 11.37 15.23
C GLN A 14 -12.86 10.65 14.38
N TYR A 15 -13.27 9.93 13.36
CA TYR A 15 -12.40 9.01 12.60
C TYR A 15 -12.02 9.51 11.21
N ASN A 16 -12.61 10.58 10.71
CA ASN A 16 -12.26 11.19 9.42
C ASN A 16 -10.97 12.02 9.53
N ASN A 17 -9.84 11.35 9.48
CA ASN A 17 -8.53 11.98 9.60
C ASN A 17 -8.30 13.06 8.53
N ARG A 18 -8.80 12.85 7.31
CA ARG A 18 -8.64 13.81 6.21
C ARG A 18 -9.33 15.14 6.50
N ALA A 19 -10.50 15.11 7.14
CA ALA A 19 -11.23 16.31 7.54
C ALA A 19 -10.57 17.03 8.74
N ARG A 20 -9.81 16.29 9.56
CA ARG A 20 -9.18 16.84 10.78
C ARG A 20 -7.78 17.41 10.56
N VAL A 21 -7.09 17.00 9.50
CA VAL A 21 -5.75 17.49 9.15
C VAL A 21 -5.88 18.47 8.00
N ALA A 22 -5.69 19.75 8.26
CA ALA A 22 -5.95 20.84 7.32
C ALA A 22 -5.16 20.71 5.99
N ASP A 23 -3.95 20.16 6.03
CA ASP A 23 -3.08 19.97 4.88
C ASP A 23 -3.03 18.52 4.36
N SER A 24 -3.98 17.68 4.75
CA SER A 24 -4.02 16.26 4.39
C SER A 24 -3.93 16.02 2.88
N ALA A 25 -4.62 16.81 2.07
CA ALA A 25 -4.57 16.72 0.61
C ALA A 25 -3.16 17.02 0.07
N THR A 26 -2.48 18.02 0.63
CA THR A 26 -1.11 18.38 0.26
C THR A 26 -0.12 17.27 0.61
N GLN A 27 -0.27 16.64 1.78
CA GLN A 27 0.60 15.53 2.18
C GLN A 27 0.40 14.30 1.29
N LEU A 28 -0.85 13.97 0.95
CA LEU A 28 -1.15 12.89 0.01
C LEU A 28 -0.57 13.16 -1.39
N ALA A 29 -0.70 14.40 -1.88
CA ALA A 29 -0.13 14.79 -3.17
C ALA A 29 1.40 14.65 -3.19
N LYS A 30 2.09 15.07 -2.12
CA LYS A 30 3.55 14.87 -1.98
C LYS A 30 3.95 13.41 -2.00
N SER A 31 3.21 12.55 -1.30
CA SER A 31 3.47 11.11 -1.30
C SER A 31 3.27 10.49 -2.69
N ALA A 32 2.21 10.89 -3.39
CA ALA A 32 1.94 10.43 -4.75
C ALA A 32 3.03 10.90 -5.74
N GLU A 33 3.48 12.16 -5.65
CA GLU A 33 4.58 12.69 -6.46
C GLU A 33 5.90 11.95 -6.20
N ALA A 34 6.26 11.76 -4.92
CA ALA A 34 7.45 11.02 -4.54
C ALA A 34 7.39 9.55 -5.02
N SER A 35 6.20 8.93 -4.98
CA SER A 35 5.97 7.59 -5.50
C SER A 35 6.12 7.52 -7.01
N ALA A 36 5.60 8.49 -7.74
CA ALA A 36 5.77 8.57 -9.19
C ALA A 36 7.25 8.67 -9.57
N LEU A 37 8.00 9.53 -8.88
CA LEU A 37 9.46 9.65 -9.08
C LEU A 37 10.20 8.36 -8.73
N ALA A 38 9.83 7.66 -7.66
CA ALA A 38 10.42 6.38 -7.30
C ALA A 38 10.18 5.33 -8.38
N ARG A 39 8.94 5.25 -8.90
CA ARG A 39 8.57 4.34 -10.00
C ARG A 39 9.32 4.68 -11.29
N GLU A 40 9.50 5.96 -11.61
CA GLU A 40 10.24 6.39 -12.79
C GLU A 40 11.74 6.04 -12.68
N ARG A 41 12.38 6.40 -11.56
CA ARG A 41 13.84 6.37 -11.39
C ARG A 41 14.42 5.01 -11.01
N SER A 42 13.62 4.11 -10.44
CA SER A 42 14.12 2.78 -10.06
C SER A 42 14.49 1.97 -11.30
N ALA A 43 15.74 1.58 -11.41
CA ALA A 43 16.25 0.82 -12.54
C ALA A 43 15.76 -0.64 -12.53
N ASN A 44 15.76 -1.27 -11.35
CA ASN A 44 15.39 -2.66 -11.17
C ASN A 44 14.02 -2.75 -10.53
N LYS A 45 12.97 -2.67 -11.34
CA LYS A 45 11.58 -2.79 -10.89
C LYS A 45 10.77 -3.66 -11.83
N ALA A 46 9.78 -4.33 -11.27
CA ALA A 46 8.70 -4.97 -12.02
C ALA A 46 7.38 -4.49 -11.41
N LEU A 47 6.52 -3.93 -12.24
CA LEU A 47 5.27 -3.32 -11.81
C LEU A 47 4.10 -4.16 -12.28
N ASP A 48 3.01 -4.10 -11.50
CA ASP A 48 1.71 -4.72 -11.84
C ASP A 48 1.78 -6.25 -12.08
N LEU A 49 2.69 -6.95 -11.35
CA LEU A 49 2.74 -8.40 -11.38
C LEU A 49 1.53 -8.98 -10.65
N HIS A 50 0.82 -9.92 -11.28
CA HIS A 50 -0.35 -10.54 -10.66
C HIS A 50 0.04 -11.57 -9.61
N TYR A 51 -0.54 -11.47 -8.40
CA TYR A 51 -0.45 -12.49 -7.37
C TYR A 51 -1.76 -13.28 -7.21
N GLY A 52 -2.82 -12.88 -7.93
CA GLY A 52 -4.11 -13.52 -7.97
C GLY A 52 -4.91 -13.11 -9.20
N ASP A 53 -6.16 -13.58 -9.28
CA ASP A 53 -7.02 -13.40 -10.47
C ASP A 53 -7.79 -12.08 -10.48
N GLY A 54 -7.87 -11.42 -9.34
CA GLY A 54 -8.59 -10.14 -9.20
C GLY A 54 -7.83 -8.97 -9.83
N PRO A 55 -8.54 -7.95 -10.33
CA PRO A 55 -7.91 -6.81 -11.00
C PRO A 55 -6.98 -6.00 -10.09
N ASN A 56 -7.20 -6.04 -8.78
CA ASN A 56 -6.37 -5.38 -7.78
C ASN A 56 -5.37 -6.34 -7.10
N GLU A 57 -5.38 -7.62 -7.45
CA GLU A 57 -4.43 -8.61 -6.92
C GLU A 57 -3.10 -8.52 -7.67
N THR A 58 -2.43 -7.36 -7.56
CA THR A 58 -1.15 -7.05 -8.20
C THR A 58 -0.12 -6.59 -7.18
N VAL A 59 1.16 -6.78 -7.49
CA VAL A 59 2.29 -6.27 -6.69
C VAL A 59 3.25 -5.47 -7.55
N ASP A 60 3.89 -4.49 -6.95
CA ASP A 60 5.08 -3.84 -7.48
C ASP A 60 6.30 -4.36 -6.73
N VAL A 61 7.35 -4.71 -7.46
CA VAL A 61 8.62 -5.19 -6.91
C VAL A 61 9.74 -4.23 -7.28
N PHE A 62 10.50 -3.81 -6.28
CA PHE A 62 11.71 -3.00 -6.43
C PHE A 62 12.88 -3.83 -5.94
N ALA A 63 13.66 -4.37 -6.88
CA ALA A 63 14.72 -5.33 -6.57
C ALA A 63 16.01 -4.62 -6.13
N SER A 64 16.67 -5.19 -5.12
CA SER A 64 18.04 -4.85 -4.73
C SER A 64 19.04 -5.56 -5.62
N ALA A 65 20.23 -4.97 -5.79
CA ALA A 65 21.36 -5.64 -6.40
C ALA A 65 22.13 -6.57 -5.43
N ALA A 66 21.81 -6.52 -4.13
CA ALA A 66 22.47 -7.33 -3.12
C ALA A 66 22.09 -8.81 -3.27
N PRO A 67 23.07 -9.75 -3.21
CA PRO A 67 22.75 -11.17 -3.19
C PRO A 67 22.02 -11.52 -1.87
N ASN A 68 21.02 -12.39 -1.94
CA ASN A 68 20.22 -12.80 -0.80
C ASN A 68 19.59 -11.59 -0.04
N ALA A 69 19.11 -10.60 -0.79
CA ALA A 69 18.49 -9.40 -0.23
C ALA A 69 17.33 -9.77 0.70
N PRO A 70 17.25 -9.19 1.91
CA PRO A 70 16.06 -9.33 2.72
C PRO A 70 14.85 -8.71 1.99
N VAL A 71 13.67 -9.27 2.20
CA VAL A 71 12.44 -8.82 1.55
C VAL A 71 11.58 -8.03 2.54
N LEU A 72 11.25 -6.79 2.16
CA LEU A 72 10.27 -5.96 2.84
C LEU A 72 8.97 -5.99 2.05
N ILE A 73 7.88 -6.44 2.66
CA ILE A 73 6.54 -6.30 2.11
C ILE A 73 5.89 -5.09 2.76
N TYR A 74 5.54 -4.08 1.96
CA TYR A 74 4.88 -2.86 2.42
C TYR A 74 3.42 -2.85 1.97
N ILE A 75 2.49 -3.02 2.90
CA ILE A 75 1.05 -2.96 2.66
C ILE A 75 0.59 -1.52 2.87
N HIS A 76 0.03 -0.89 1.83
CA HIS A 76 -0.38 0.49 1.90
C HIS A 76 -1.60 0.72 2.81
N GLY A 77 -1.68 1.90 3.39
CA GLY A 77 -2.82 2.34 4.18
C GLY A 77 -3.99 2.79 3.32
N GLY A 78 -4.96 3.49 3.95
CA GLY A 78 -6.14 4.04 3.26
C GLY A 78 -7.46 3.58 3.87
N TYR A 79 -7.41 3.03 5.08
CA TYR A 79 -8.61 2.59 5.81
C TYR A 79 -9.42 1.54 5.05
N TRP A 80 -8.74 0.69 4.24
CA TRP A 80 -9.35 -0.32 3.35
C TRP A 80 -10.34 0.24 2.32
N ARG A 81 -10.39 1.56 2.13
CA ARG A 81 -11.37 2.27 1.30
C ARG A 81 -10.74 3.20 0.25
N ALA A 82 -9.44 3.41 0.31
CA ALA A 82 -8.78 4.41 -0.52
C ALA A 82 -7.30 4.07 -0.70
N LEU A 83 -6.66 4.79 -1.61
CA LEU A 83 -5.27 4.66 -2.02
C LEU A 83 -5.01 3.39 -2.84
N ASP A 84 -3.80 3.32 -3.35
CA ASP A 84 -3.30 2.29 -4.24
C ASP A 84 -1.82 2.04 -3.93
N LYS A 85 -1.30 0.88 -4.29
CA LYS A 85 0.13 0.57 -4.13
C LYS A 85 1.03 1.61 -4.79
N SER A 86 0.57 2.21 -5.90
CA SER A 86 1.32 3.24 -6.62
C SER A 86 1.54 4.51 -5.81
N ASP A 87 0.65 4.82 -4.85
CA ASP A 87 0.81 5.96 -3.93
C ASP A 87 1.90 5.73 -2.86
N SER A 88 2.40 4.49 -2.75
CA SER A 88 3.31 4.06 -1.70
C SER A 88 4.71 3.69 -2.19
N SER A 89 4.99 3.83 -3.48
CA SER A 89 6.29 3.48 -4.04
C SER A 89 7.45 4.33 -3.50
N PHE A 90 7.15 5.48 -2.86
CA PHE A 90 8.13 6.35 -2.23
C PHE A 90 8.95 5.68 -1.13
N VAL A 91 8.45 4.58 -0.54
CA VAL A 91 9.19 3.83 0.49
C VAL A 91 10.36 3.03 -0.10
N ALA A 92 10.27 2.61 -1.36
CA ALA A 92 11.19 1.65 -1.95
C ALA A 92 12.64 2.14 -2.07
N PRO A 93 12.94 3.39 -2.52
CA PRO A 93 14.32 3.81 -2.78
C PRO A 93 15.26 3.68 -1.59
N SER A 94 14.81 4.04 -0.38
CA SER A 94 15.64 3.98 0.82
C SER A 94 16.00 2.54 1.20
N PHE A 95 15.02 1.65 1.22
CA PHE A 95 15.26 0.24 1.55
C PHE A 95 16.06 -0.49 0.49
N VAL A 96 15.84 -0.16 -0.79
CA VAL A 96 16.64 -0.74 -1.89
C VAL A 96 18.10 -0.27 -1.80
N ALA A 97 18.34 0.99 -1.45
CA ALA A 97 19.70 1.50 -1.22
C ALA A 97 20.39 0.80 -0.04
N ASP A 98 19.63 0.42 0.98
CA ASP A 98 20.11 -0.35 2.13
C ASP A 98 20.21 -1.87 1.85
N GLY A 99 19.96 -2.29 0.63
CA GLY A 99 20.16 -3.68 0.19
C GLY A 99 18.93 -4.58 0.28
N ALA A 100 17.75 -4.07 0.63
CA ALA A 100 16.51 -4.86 0.69
C ALA A 100 15.76 -4.85 -0.66
N MET A 101 15.07 -5.94 -0.96
CA MET A 101 14.02 -5.96 -1.97
C MET A 101 12.72 -5.43 -1.35
N VAL A 102 11.97 -4.59 -2.07
CA VAL A 102 10.69 -4.06 -1.60
C VAL A 102 9.57 -4.57 -2.48
N VAL A 103 8.55 -5.17 -1.87
CA VAL A 103 7.32 -5.65 -2.52
C VAL A 103 6.13 -4.87 -1.98
N ILE A 104 5.36 -4.27 -2.87
CA ILE A 104 4.21 -3.44 -2.50
C ILE A 104 2.96 -4.04 -3.13
N PRO A 105 2.17 -4.85 -2.39
CA PRO A 105 0.93 -5.40 -2.89
C PRO A 105 -0.19 -4.37 -2.91
N ASN A 106 -1.03 -4.46 -3.93
CA ASN A 106 -2.34 -3.83 -3.98
C ASN A 106 -3.41 -4.78 -3.44
N TYR A 107 -4.59 -4.27 -3.19
CA TYR A 107 -5.76 -5.04 -2.76
C TYR A 107 -7.05 -4.34 -3.18
N ALA A 108 -8.14 -5.11 -3.27
CA ALA A 108 -9.47 -4.56 -3.52
C ALA A 108 -9.96 -3.73 -2.31
N LEU A 109 -10.78 -2.73 -2.56
CA LEU A 109 -11.23 -1.78 -1.54
C LEU A 109 -12.68 -2.04 -1.13
N CYS A 110 -13.00 -1.75 0.14
CA CYS A 110 -14.37 -1.68 0.62
C CYS A 110 -15.11 -0.50 -0.06
N PRO A 111 -16.42 -0.62 -0.34
CA PRO A 111 -17.32 -1.72 -0.01
C PRO A 111 -17.44 -2.81 -1.08
N ALA A 112 -16.60 -2.79 -2.13
CA ALA A 112 -16.65 -3.81 -3.18
C ALA A 112 -16.29 -5.21 -2.66
N VAL A 113 -15.45 -5.26 -1.62
CA VAL A 113 -15.07 -6.48 -0.88
C VAL A 113 -15.17 -6.24 0.62
N SER A 114 -15.13 -7.30 1.41
CA SER A 114 -15.04 -7.22 2.87
C SER A 114 -13.59 -7.05 3.35
N VAL A 115 -13.39 -6.68 4.61
CA VAL A 115 -12.05 -6.61 5.22
C VAL A 115 -11.42 -8.01 5.30
N GLU A 116 -12.23 -9.06 5.51
CA GLU A 116 -11.76 -10.45 5.49
C GLU A 116 -11.23 -10.84 4.11
N ASP A 117 -11.89 -10.44 3.03
CA ASP A 117 -11.40 -10.67 1.67
C ASP A 117 -10.05 -9.99 1.44
N ILE A 118 -9.89 -8.76 1.92
CA ILE A 118 -8.62 -8.03 1.85
C ILE A 118 -7.53 -8.76 2.62
N ALA A 119 -7.82 -9.25 3.81
CA ALA A 119 -6.87 -10.03 4.60
C ALA A 119 -6.41 -11.29 3.86
N LEU A 120 -7.33 -12.00 3.21
CA LEU A 120 -7.01 -13.17 2.38
C LEU A 120 -6.17 -12.80 1.15
N GLN A 121 -6.45 -11.66 0.51
CA GLN A 121 -5.62 -11.14 -0.58
C GLN A 121 -4.19 -10.88 -0.09
N MET A 122 -4.01 -10.30 1.09
CA MET A 122 -2.67 -10.07 1.65
C MET A 122 -1.94 -11.38 1.98
N VAL A 123 -2.64 -12.41 2.46
CA VAL A 123 -2.04 -13.74 2.62
C VAL A 123 -1.56 -14.30 1.28
N LYS A 124 -2.35 -14.19 0.21
CA LYS A 124 -1.94 -14.59 -1.14
C LYS A 124 -0.70 -13.82 -1.61
N ALA A 125 -0.67 -12.50 -1.40
CA ALA A 125 0.46 -11.66 -1.78
C ALA A 125 1.76 -12.07 -1.05
N VAL A 126 1.68 -12.41 0.24
CA VAL A 126 2.82 -12.92 1.02
C VAL A 126 3.30 -14.27 0.48
N VAL A 127 2.37 -15.19 0.21
CA VAL A 127 2.70 -16.51 -0.37
C VAL A 127 3.33 -16.35 -1.76
N TRP A 128 2.76 -15.48 -2.60
CA TRP A 128 3.34 -15.16 -3.91
C TRP A 128 4.76 -14.63 -3.77
N THR A 129 4.96 -13.68 -2.86
CA THR A 129 6.30 -13.10 -2.61
C THR A 129 7.29 -14.17 -2.18
N TRP A 130 6.91 -15.09 -1.28
CA TRP A 130 7.76 -16.18 -0.84
C TRP A 130 8.24 -17.09 -1.99
N HIS A 131 7.42 -17.27 -3.02
CA HIS A 131 7.75 -18.12 -4.15
C HIS A 131 8.52 -17.41 -5.27
N HIS A 132 8.55 -16.09 -5.31
CA HIS A 132 9.08 -15.31 -6.43
C HIS A 132 10.19 -14.31 -6.03
N ALA A 133 10.42 -14.10 -4.74
CA ALA A 133 11.46 -13.20 -4.22
C ALA A 133 12.82 -13.90 -4.05
#